data_d1aaeb451d5a7234e176e28355e59494
#
_entry.id   d1aaeb451d5a7234e176e28355e59494
#
_cell.length_a   1.000
_cell.length_b   1.000
_cell.length_c   1.000
_cell.angle_alpha   90.00
_cell.angle_beta   90.00
_cell.angle_gamma   90.00
#
_symmetry.space_group_name_H-M   'P 1'
#
loop_
_entity.id
_entity.type
_entity.pdbx_description
1 polymer ?
#
loop_
_entity_poly.entity_id
_entity_poly.type
_entity_poly.pdbx_seq_one_letter_code
_entity_poly.pdbx_strand_id
1 'polypeptide(L)'
;MNLVLKATQFAALKHCVQRRKDGKTPYIIHPISVAMILAEIGGVDDPEILSAALLHDTIEDTDTSAHELDKEFGSRVRIIVEELTDNNQLTFSQRKQMQIDNAPHLSKDATLVKIADKISNV
;
A
#
# COMPACT_ATOMS: atom_id res chain seq x y z
N MET A 1 6.99 -15.20 -6.60
CA MET A 1 5.63 -15.36 -7.18
C MET A 1 4.61 -15.67 -6.10
N ASN A 2 4.86 -16.68 -5.28
CA ASN A 2 3.92 -17.04 -4.22
C ASN A 2 3.68 -15.90 -3.22
N LEU A 3 4.68 -15.07 -2.98
CA LEU A 3 4.54 -13.93 -2.07
C LEU A 3 3.52 -12.93 -2.60
N VAL A 4 3.56 -12.63 -3.89
CA VAL A 4 2.62 -11.69 -4.54
C VAL A 4 1.20 -12.24 -4.49
N LEU A 5 1.02 -13.53 -4.78
CA LEU A 5 -0.31 -14.16 -4.70
C LEU A 5 -0.82 -14.16 -3.27
N LYS A 6 0.04 -14.45 -2.29
CA LYS A 6 -0.31 -14.41 -0.88
C LYS A 6 -0.73 -13.00 -0.45
N ALA A 7 0.01 -11.99 -0.89
CA ALA A 7 -0.31 -10.59 -0.60
C ALA A 7 -1.65 -10.19 -1.23
N THR A 8 -1.90 -10.64 -2.46
CA THR A 8 -3.18 -10.38 -3.15
C THR A 8 -4.36 -10.97 -2.36
N GLN A 9 -4.24 -12.21 -1.94
CA GLN A 9 -5.30 -12.87 -1.16
C GLN A 9 -5.51 -12.18 0.18
N PHE A 10 -4.43 -11.87 0.88
CA PHE A 10 -4.49 -11.18 2.17
C PHE A 10 -5.19 -9.83 2.03
N ALA A 11 -4.77 -9.02 1.06
CA ALA A 11 -5.37 -7.70 0.82
C ALA A 11 -6.84 -7.82 0.44
N ALA A 12 -7.19 -8.78 -0.41
CA ALA A 12 -8.57 -9.00 -0.84
C ALA A 12 -9.46 -9.36 0.35
N LEU A 13 -9.00 -10.20 1.25
CA LEU A 13 -9.75 -10.56 2.45
C LEU A 13 -9.91 -9.38 3.41
N LYS A 14 -8.84 -8.62 3.63
CA LYS A 14 -8.86 -7.47 4.55
C LYS A 14 -9.75 -6.33 4.04
N HIS A 15 -9.76 -6.09 2.73
CA HIS A 15 -10.54 -5.02 2.11
C HIS A 15 -11.90 -5.49 1.58
N CYS A 16 -12.33 -6.72 1.90
CA CYS A 16 -13.46 -7.37 1.19
C CYS A 16 -14.78 -6.61 1.24
N VAL A 17 -15.02 -5.82 2.31
CA VAL A 17 -16.24 -5.03 2.44
C VAL A 17 -16.04 -3.55 2.13
N GLN A 18 -14.78 -3.15 1.91
CA GLN A 18 -14.45 -1.75 1.64
C GLN A 18 -14.72 -1.40 0.18
N ARG A 19 -15.26 -0.20 -0.04
CA ARG A 19 -15.53 0.33 -1.37
C ARG A 19 -14.76 1.62 -1.61
N ARG A 20 -14.53 1.93 -2.89
CA ARG A 20 -13.97 3.23 -3.30
C ARG A 20 -14.98 4.33 -3.00
N LYS A 21 -14.59 5.59 -3.24
CA LYS A 21 -15.42 6.76 -2.96
C LYS A 21 -16.77 6.73 -3.69
N ASP A 22 -16.88 5.99 -4.81
CA ASP A 22 -18.13 5.82 -5.55
C ASP A 22 -19.16 4.94 -4.81
N GLY A 23 -18.73 4.28 -3.73
CA GLY A 23 -19.58 3.39 -2.93
C GLY A 23 -19.92 2.07 -3.62
N LYS A 24 -19.37 1.79 -4.80
CA LYS A 24 -19.69 0.63 -5.62
C LYS A 24 -18.48 -0.24 -5.93
N THR A 25 -17.36 0.37 -6.32
CA THR A 25 -16.16 -0.34 -6.73
C THR A 25 -15.46 -0.97 -5.52
N PRO A 26 -15.21 -2.29 -5.54
CA PRO A 26 -14.44 -2.93 -4.47
C PRO A 26 -13.07 -2.26 -4.30
N TYR A 27 -12.70 -1.98 -3.07
CA TYR A 27 -11.46 -1.25 -2.80
C TYR A 27 -10.21 -1.98 -3.29
N ILE A 28 -10.23 -3.33 -3.28
CA ILE A 28 -9.07 -4.14 -3.68
C ILE A 28 -8.59 -3.82 -5.11
N ILE A 29 -9.46 -3.30 -5.95
CA ILE A 29 -9.09 -2.91 -7.32
C ILE A 29 -7.96 -1.87 -7.30
N HIS A 30 -7.97 -0.94 -6.33
CA HIS A 30 -6.95 0.10 -6.23
C HIS A 30 -5.55 -0.46 -5.93
N PRO A 31 -5.31 -1.23 -4.86
CA PRO A 31 -3.97 -1.78 -4.63
C PRO A 31 -3.51 -2.73 -5.75
N ILE A 32 -4.41 -3.46 -6.40
CA ILE A 32 -4.05 -4.25 -7.57
C ILE A 32 -3.57 -3.33 -8.70
N SER A 33 -4.27 -2.22 -8.95
CA SER A 33 -3.86 -1.23 -9.96
C SER A 33 -2.49 -0.63 -9.65
N VAL A 34 -2.21 -0.34 -8.38
CA VAL A 34 -0.89 0.17 -7.96
C VAL A 34 0.21 -0.83 -8.31
N ALA A 35 0.01 -2.10 -7.97
CA ALA A 35 0.96 -3.16 -8.29
C ALA A 35 1.14 -3.32 -9.80
N MET A 36 0.06 -3.25 -10.58
CA MET A 36 0.09 -3.34 -12.04
C MET A 36 0.89 -2.18 -12.65
N ILE A 37 0.69 -0.97 -12.16
CA ILE A 37 1.45 0.21 -12.63
C ILE A 37 2.95 0.01 -12.39
N LEU A 38 3.32 -0.47 -11.21
CA LEU A 38 4.73 -0.76 -10.90
C LEU A 38 5.31 -1.81 -11.85
N ALA A 39 4.58 -2.90 -12.06
CA ALA A 39 5.06 -4.01 -12.88
C ALA A 39 5.14 -3.64 -14.36
N GLU A 40 4.10 -3.03 -14.92
CA GLU A 40 3.98 -2.82 -16.36
C GLU A 40 4.64 -1.54 -16.84
N ILE A 41 4.46 -0.44 -16.10
CA ILE A 41 5.02 0.87 -16.48
C ILE A 41 6.38 1.07 -15.86
N GLY A 42 6.52 0.74 -14.58
CA GLY A 42 7.76 0.93 -13.84
C GLY A 42 8.81 -0.15 -14.05
N GLY A 43 8.44 -1.28 -14.66
CA GLY A 43 9.36 -2.39 -14.86
C GLY A 43 9.81 -3.06 -13.55
N VAL A 44 9.04 -2.91 -12.48
CA VAL A 44 9.36 -3.50 -11.18
C VAL A 44 8.94 -4.96 -11.17
N ASP A 45 9.88 -5.86 -10.91
CA ASP A 45 9.62 -7.30 -10.79
C ASP A 45 9.95 -7.86 -9.40
N ASP A 46 10.36 -7.01 -8.46
CA ASP A 46 10.68 -7.40 -7.09
C ASP A 46 9.40 -7.80 -6.35
N PRO A 47 9.26 -9.07 -5.95
CA PRO A 47 8.02 -9.53 -5.32
C PRO A 47 7.72 -8.84 -3.99
N GLU A 48 8.73 -8.38 -3.26
CA GLU A 48 8.51 -7.67 -2.00
C GLU A 48 7.96 -6.26 -2.23
N ILE A 49 8.45 -5.55 -3.25
CA ILE A 49 7.91 -4.23 -3.59
C ILE A 49 6.48 -4.36 -4.11
N LEU A 50 6.21 -5.33 -4.99
CA LEU A 50 4.86 -5.57 -5.50
C LEU A 50 3.90 -5.98 -4.38
N SER A 51 4.36 -6.80 -3.45
CA SER A 51 3.56 -7.20 -2.28
C SER A 51 3.26 -6.00 -1.39
N ALA A 52 4.25 -5.13 -1.15
CA ALA A 52 4.05 -3.91 -0.37
C ALA A 52 3.02 -3.00 -1.04
N ALA A 53 3.03 -2.91 -2.37
CA ALA A 53 2.02 -2.15 -3.11
C ALA A 53 0.61 -2.70 -2.87
N LEU A 54 0.46 -4.02 -2.92
CA LEU A 54 -0.82 -4.69 -2.66
C LEU A 54 -1.31 -4.46 -1.23
N LEU A 55 -0.39 -4.31 -0.28
CA LEU A 55 -0.69 -4.22 1.15
C LEU A 55 -0.65 -2.79 1.69
N HIS A 56 -0.36 -1.79 0.85
CA HIS A 56 0.03 -0.46 1.33
C HIS A 56 -1.03 0.25 2.18
N ASP A 57 -2.30 -0.07 2.00
CA ASP A 57 -3.40 0.55 2.76
C ASP A 57 -3.95 -0.35 3.88
N THR A 58 -3.40 -1.56 4.08
CA THR A 58 -4.00 -2.50 5.02
C THR A 58 -3.91 -2.05 6.47
N ILE A 59 -2.77 -1.50 6.89
CA ILE A 59 -2.63 -1.03 8.27
C ILE A 59 -3.55 0.16 8.53
N GLU A 60 -3.64 1.08 7.58
CA GLU A 60 -4.41 2.31 7.74
C GLU A 60 -5.93 2.05 7.71
N ASP A 61 -6.38 1.20 6.80
CA ASP A 61 -7.81 1.06 6.48
C ASP A 61 -8.47 -0.21 7.05
N THR A 62 -7.70 -1.14 7.60
CA THR A 62 -8.22 -2.40 8.13
C THR A 62 -7.66 -2.68 9.52
N ASP A 63 -8.00 -3.82 10.09
CA ASP A 63 -7.52 -4.25 11.41
C ASP A 63 -6.12 -4.88 11.37
N THR A 64 -5.41 -4.73 10.25
CA THR A 64 -4.08 -5.29 10.07
C THR A 64 -3.05 -4.54 10.90
N SER A 65 -2.20 -5.28 11.62
CA SER A 65 -1.09 -4.70 12.38
C SER A 65 0.24 -4.84 11.63
N ALA A 66 1.21 -4.00 11.98
CA ALA A 66 2.57 -4.12 11.46
C ALA A 66 3.17 -5.48 11.83
N HIS A 67 2.91 -5.97 13.03
CA HIS A 67 3.38 -7.27 13.48
C HIS A 67 2.85 -8.40 12.59
N GLU A 68 1.59 -8.35 12.22
CA GLU A 68 0.97 -9.34 11.34
C GLU A 68 1.65 -9.35 9.97
N LEU A 69 1.92 -8.18 9.40
CA LEU A 69 2.62 -8.07 8.13
C LEU A 69 4.05 -8.61 8.20
N ASP A 70 4.76 -8.30 9.29
CA ASP A 70 6.13 -8.80 9.49
C ASP A 70 6.14 -10.33 9.52
N LYS A 71 5.22 -10.92 10.28
CA LYS A 71 5.10 -12.37 10.44
C LYS A 71 4.76 -13.06 9.11
N GLU A 72 3.84 -12.48 8.34
CA GLU A 72 3.33 -13.10 7.12
C GLU A 72 4.18 -12.82 5.88
N PHE A 73 4.82 -11.65 5.80
CA PHE A 73 5.49 -11.18 4.57
C PHE A 73 6.95 -10.78 4.78
N GLY A 74 7.40 -10.70 6.01
CA GLY A 74 8.77 -10.32 6.32
C GLY A 74 8.94 -8.83 6.60
N SER A 75 10.13 -8.49 7.13
CA SER A 75 10.39 -7.15 7.65
C SER A 75 10.48 -6.09 6.55
N ARG A 76 10.98 -6.44 5.37
CA ARG A 76 11.10 -5.47 4.27
C ARG A 76 9.74 -4.98 3.81
N VAL A 77 8.79 -5.90 3.61
CA VAL A 77 7.40 -5.55 3.24
C VAL A 77 6.77 -4.70 4.34
N ARG A 78 6.90 -5.12 5.59
CA ARG A 78 6.37 -4.36 6.73
C ARG A 78 6.91 -2.94 6.77
N ILE A 79 8.22 -2.77 6.61
CA ILE A 79 8.86 -1.44 6.67
C ILE A 79 8.32 -0.53 5.57
N ILE A 80 8.20 -1.03 4.34
CA ILE A 80 7.67 -0.24 3.22
C ILE A 80 6.24 0.18 3.50
N VAL A 81 5.40 -0.73 3.97
CA VAL A 81 3.99 -0.42 4.28
C VAL A 81 3.89 0.60 5.41
N GLU A 82 4.70 0.45 6.45
CA GLU A 82 4.70 1.42 7.56
C GLU A 82 5.10 2.82 7.10
N GLU A 83 6.10 2.93 6.22
CA GLU A 83 6.49 4.23 5.66
C GLU A 83 5.35 4.94 4.94
N LEU A 84 4.40 4.17 4.38
CA LEU A 84 3.29 4.68 3.60
C LEU A 84 2.00 4.86 4.40
N THR A 85 2.00 4.45 5.67
CA THR A 85 0.82 4.49 6.52
C THR A 85 0.72 5.85 7.21
N ASP A 86 -0.39 6.55 7.00
CA ASP A 86 -0.67 7.83 7.65
C ASP A 86 -1.26 7.60 9.05
N ASN A 87 -1.08 8.58 9.93
CA ASN A 87 -1.71 8.56 11.25
C ASN A 87 -3.16 9.04 11.13
N ASN A 88 -4.11 8.11 11.32
CA ASN A 88 -5.54 8.40 11.21
C ASN A 88 -6.09 9.34 12.28
N GLN A 89 -5.34 9.59 13.34
CA GLN A 89 -5.73 10.52 14.40
C GLN A 89 -5.45 11.98 14.03
N LEU A 90 -4.68 12.22 12.96
CA LEU A 90 -4.39 13.57 12.48
C LEU A 90 -5.52 14.09 11.60
N THR A 91 -5.70 15.41 11.56
CA THR A 91 -6.61 16.06 10.63
C THR A 91 -6.09 15.90 9.19
N PHE A 92 -6.97 16.17 8.20
CA PHE A 92 -6.57 16.13 6.80
C PHE A 92 -5.37 17.04 6.54
N SER A 93 -5.41 18.29 7.05
CA SER A 93 -4.30 19.25 6.88
C SER A 93 -3.02 18.76 7.52
N GLN A 94 -3.11 18.19 8.72
CA GLN A 94 -1.95 17.64 9.42
C GLN A 94 -1.34 16.46 8.67
N ARG A 95 -2.18 15.57 8.14
CA ARG A 95 -1.68 14.43 7.34
C ARG A 95 -0.99 14.89 6.07
N LYS A 96 -1.56 15.89 5.38
CA LYS A 96 -0.93 16.47 4.18
C LYS A 96 0.42 17.08 4.49
N GLN A 97 0.51 17.81 5.60
CA GLN A 97 1.79 18.41 6.02
C GLN A 97 2.82 17.32 6.34
N MET A 98 2.43 16.27 7.06
CA MET A 98 3.32 15.16 7.38
C MET A 98 3.80 14.44 6.11
N GLN A 99 2.95 14.28 5.11
CA GLN A 99 3.34 13.69 3.82
C GLN A 99 4.40 14.53 3.13
N ILE A 100 4.24 15.86 3.15
CA ILE A 100 5.22 16.80 2.58
C ILE A 100 6.55 16.68 3.33
N ASP A 101 6.50 16.71 4.66
CA ASP A 101 7.70 16.67 5.50
C ASP A 101 8.46 15.35 5.36
N ASN A 102 7.74 14.23 5.20
CA ASN A 102 8.32 12.90 5.14
C ASN A 102 8.76 12.49 3.73
N ALA A 103 8.24 13.13 2.69
CA ALA A 103 8.51 12.73 1.30
C ALA A 103 10.01 12.61 0.98
N PRO A 104 10.88 13.56 1.37
CA PRO A 104 12.31 13.44 1.09
C PRO A 104 13.01 12.34 1.92
N HIS A 105 12.35 11.79 2.92
CA HIS A 105 12.91 10.78 3.82
C HIS A 105 12.40 9.36 3.52
N LEU A 106 11.50 9.20 2.56
CA LEU A 106 11.02 7.88 2.17
C LEU A 106 12.15 7.09 1.51
N SER A 107 12.16 5.78 1.74
CA SER A 107 13.05 4.88 1.01
C SER A 107 12.71 4.92 -0.48
N LYS A 108 13.66 4.46 -1.31
CA LYS A 108 13.43 4.33 -2.75
C LYS A 108 12.22 3.44 -3.03
N ASP A 109 12.11 2.33 -2.32
CA ASP A 109 11.02 1.37 -2.51
C ASP A 109 9.66 2.00 -2.16
N ALA A 110 9.57 2.69 -1.02
CA ALA A 110 8.35 3.37 -0.61
C ALA A 110 7.99 4.50 -1.59
N THR A 111 8.99 5.22 -2.11
CA THR A 111 8.77 6.28 -3.11
C THR A 111 8.15 5.72 -4.37
N LEU A 112 8.63 4.56 -4.85
CA LEU A 112 8.07 3.91 -6.04
C LEU A 112 6.59 3.58 -5.84
N VAL A 113 6.24 2.98 -4.71
CA VAL A 113 4.85 2.64 -4.39
C VAL A 113 4.00 3.90 -4.30
N LYS A 114 4.51 4.95 -3.66
CA LYS A 114 3.80 6.22 -3.51
C LYS A 114 3.48 6.85 -4.87
N ILE A 115 4.46 6.86 -5.78
CA ILE A 115 4.25 7.39 -7.14
C ILE A 115 3.17 6.60 -7.86
N ALA A 116 3.24 5.27 -7.80
CA ALA A 116 2.24 4.41 -8.45
C ALA A 116 0.85 4.61 -7.84
N ASP A 117 0.76 4.80 -6.53
CA ASP A 117 -0.49 5.12 -5.84
C ASP A 117 -1.10 6.42 -6.36
N LYS A 118 -0.28 7.47 -6.50
CA LYS A 118 -0.75 8.75 -7.04
C LYS A 118 -1.23 8.63 -8.49
N ILE A 119 -0.53 7.87 -9.32
CA ILE A 119 -0.92 7.62 -10.71
C ILE A 119 -2.28 6.89 -10.74
N SER A 120 -2.46 5.88 -9.91
CA SER A 120 -3.70 5.11 -9.84
C SER A 120 -4.90 5.96 -9.43
N ASN A 121 -4.67 7.01 -8.66
CA ASN A 121 -5.74 7.89 -8.15
C ASN A 121 -6.10 9.05 -9.10
N VAL A 122 -5.45 9.16 -10.23
CA VAL A 122 -5.71 10.22 -11.21
C VAL A 122 -6.97 9.95 -12.05
#